data_89123c8ce7b01b0c9e707092cf1e9e21
#
_entry.id   89123c8ce7b01b0c9e707092cf1e9e21
#
_cell.length_a   1.000
_cell.length_b   1.000
_cell.length_c   1.000
_cell.angle_alpha   90.00
_cell.angle_beta   90.00
_cell.angle_gamma   90.00
#
_symmetry.space_group_name_H-M   'P 1'
#
loop_
_entity.id
_entity.type
_entity.pdbx_description
1 polymer ?
#
loop_
_entity_poly.entity_id
_entity_poly.type
_entity_poly.pdbx_seq_one_letter_code
_entity_poly.pdbx_strand_id
1 'polypeptide(L)'
;MNEYVLILISTILVNNYVLVKFLGLCPFMGVSRKLETAVGMGLATTFVLTLSSICAYLTDHYILIPLGLEYLRTIAFILVIAVVVQFTEMVVHKSSPVLYQALGIYLPLITTNCAVLAAALLNVQARHGFIASALYGFGAAVGFSLVMVLFAAMRERIVAADVPAHFRGPAITLITAGLMSLAFMGFSGLVRG
;
A
#
# COMPACT_ATOMS: atom_id res chain seq x y z
N MET A 1 -14.24 10.26 18.76
CA MET A 1 -13.11 9.34 18.96
C MET A 1 -13.37 7.96 18.37
N ASN A 2 -14.56 7.41 18.52
CA ASN A 2 -14.88 6.08 17.98
C ASN A 2 -14.80 5.97 16.45
N GLU A 3 -15.17 7.04 15.71
CA GLU A 3 -15.13 7.02 14.24
C GLU A 3 -13.71 6.85 13.68
N TYR A 4 -12.73 7.55 14.23
CA TYR A 4 -11.34 7.45 13.76
C TYR A 4 -10.70 6.09 14.03
N VAL A 5 -11.00 5.51 15.19
CA VAL A 5 -10.55 4.15 15.55
C VAL A 5 -11.21 3.11 14.63
N LEU A 6 -12.48 3.30 14.30
CA LEU A 6 -13.23 2.43 13.41
C LEU A 6 -12.69 2.50 11.97
N ILE A 7 -12.33 3.70 11.49
CA ILE A 7 -11.66 3.88 10.19
C ILE A 7 -10.31 3.13 10.17
N LEU A 8 -9.49 3.25 11.22
CA LEU A 8 -8.21 2.57 11.31
C LEU A 8 -8.36 1.05 11.30
N ILE A 9 -9.22 0.49 12.15
CA ILE A 9 -9.44 -0.95 12.22
C ILE A 9 -10.02 -1.48 10.91
N SER A 10 -10.98 -0.77 10.34
CA SER A 10 -11.60 -1.13 9.06
C SER A 10 -10.59 -1.14 7.92
N THR A 11 -9.70 -0.15 7.83
CA THR A 11 -8.70 -0.06 6.76
C THR A 11 -7.54 -1.04 6.92
N ILE A 12 -7.15 -1.36 8.15
CA ILE A 12 -6.03 -2.28 8.41
C ILE A 12 -6.45 -3.73 8.17
N LEU A 13 -7.60 -4.15 8.72
CA LEU A 13 -8.01 -5.55 8.75
C LEU A 13 -9.04 -5.91 7.69
N VAL A 14 -10.11 -5.13 7.55
CA VAL A 14 -11.29 -5.50 6.76
C VAL A 14 -11.15 -5.09 5.30
N ASN A 15 -10.82 -3.83 5.06
CA ASN A 15 -10.65 -3.26 3.71
C ASN A 15 -9.18 -3.18 3.31
N ASN A 16 -8.43 -4.27 3.55
CA ASN A 16 -7.04 -4.32 3.13
C ASN A 16 -6.95 -4.33 1.60
N TYR A 17 -6.31 -3.29 1.03
CA TYR A 17 -6.23 -3.09 -0.42
C TYR A 17 -5.55 -4.24 -1.15
N VAL A 18 -4.57 -4.88 -0.52
CA VAL A 18 -3.82 -5.97 -1.14
C VAL A 18 -4.70 -7.20 -1.30
N LEU A 19 -5.41 -7.59 -0.26
CA LEU A 19 -6.13 -8.85 -0.21
C LEU A 19 -7.55 -8.76 -0.75
N VAL A 20 -8.24 -7.63 -0.53
CA VAL A 20 -9.64 -7.46 -0.97
C VAL A 20 -9.72 -6.92 -2.40
N LYS A 21 -8.82 -6.02 -2.78
CA LYS A 21 -8.84 -5.37 -4.09
C LYS A 21 -7.70 -5.81 -5.02
N PHE A 22 -6.80 -6.67 -4.55
CA PHE A 22 -5.61 -7.12 -5.27
C PHE A 22 -4.72 -5.97 -5.78
N LEU A 23 -4.67 -4.87 -5.03
CA LEU A 23 -3.89 -3.68 -5.37
C LEU A 23 -2.52 -3.74 -4.70
N GLY A 24 -1.48 -3.32 -5.45
CA GLY A 24 -0.11 -3.35 -4.94
C GLY A 24 0.57 -4.72 -5.03
N LEU A 25 0.13 -5.58 -5.94
CA LEU A 25 0.76 -6.89 -6.18
C LEU A 25 2.18 -6.78 -6.73
N CYS A 26 2.52 -5.71 -7.44
CA CYS A 26 3.86 -5.52 -8.01
C CYS A 26 4.96 -5.51 -6.94
N PRO A 27 4.92 -4.66 -5.90
CA PRO A 27 5.88 -4.73 -4.80
C PRO A 27 5.69 -5.99 -3.96
N PHE A 28 4.46 -6.48 -3.82
CA PHE A 28 4.12 -7.69 -3.08
C PHE A 28 4.83 -8.93 -3.64
N MET A 29 4.85 -9.12 -4.95
CA MET A 29 5.54 -10.22 -5.62
C MET A 29 7.07 -10.04 -5.66
N GLY A 30 7.53 -8.81 -5.86
CA GLY A 30 8.95 -8.48 -6.04
C GLY A 30 9.76 -8.50 -4.76
N VAL A 31 9.25 -7.88 -3.70
CA VAL A 31 10.00 -7.57 -2.48
C VAL A 31 9.83 -8.61 -1.37
N SER A 32 8.82 -9.47 -1.45
CA SER A 32 8.50 -10.47 -0.42
C SER A 32 9.45 -11.68 -0.34
N ARG A 33 10.61 -11.62 -1.01
CA ARG A 33 11.60 -12.71 -0.99
C ARG A 33 12.38 -12.80 0.33
N LYS A 34 12.60 -11.67 1.00
CA LYS A 34 13.31 -11.57 2.28
C LYS A 34 12.49 -10.72 3.24
N LEU A 35 12.38 -11.15 4.48
CA LEU A 35 11.64 -10.46 5.53
C LEU A 35 12.19 -9.04 5.80
N GLU A 36 13.51 -8.89 5.83
CA GLU A 36 14.16 -7.59 6.04
C GLU A 36 13.80 -6.57 4.97
N THR A 37 13.79 -6.99 3.71
CA THR A 37 13.43 -6.13 2.58
C THR A 37 11.94 -5.78 2.61
N ALA A 38 11.08 -6.73 3.02
CA ALA A 38 9.65 -6.51 3.17
C ALA A 38 9.32 -5.49 4.26
N VAL A 39 10.01 -5.54 5.40
CA VAL A 39 9.85 -4.57 6.49
C VAL A 39 10.32 -3.19 6.07
N GLY A 40 11.50 -3.07 5.46
CA GLY A 40 12.01 -1.79 4.95
C GLY A 40 11.10 -1.16 3.91
N MET A 41 10.58 -1.97 2.98
CA MET A 41 9.61 -1.52 1.97
C MET A 41 8.28 -1.10 2.62
N GLY A 42 7.82 -1.83 3.63
CA GLY A 42 6.61 -1.49 4.40
C GLY A 42 6.71 -0.12 5.05
N LEU A 43 7.83 0.17 5.70
CA LEU A 43 8.07 1.48 6.33
C LEU A 43 8.11 2.62 5.29
N ALA A 44 8.84 2.43 4.18
CA ALA A 44 8.91 3.40 3.10
C ALA A 44 7.52 3.65 2.48
N THR A 45 6.77 2.59 2.21
CA THR A 45 5.40 2.69 1.68
C THR A 45 4.46 3.37 2.67
N THR A 46 4.62 3.15 3.97
CA THR A 46 3.82 3.80 5.01
C THR A 46 4.02 5.31 4.98
N PHE A 47 5.26 5.75 4.89
CA PHE A 47 5.58 7.17 4.79
C PHE A 47 5.01 7.79 3.51
N VAL A 48 5.24 7.15 2.35
CA VAL A 48 4.75 7.63 1.05
C VAL A 48 3.23 7.68 1.00
N LEU A 49 2.53 6.63 1.44
CA LEU A 49 1.07 6.56 1.41
C LEU A 49 0.41 7.64 2.26
N THR A 50 0.94 7.85 3.47
CA THR A 50 0.43 8.89 4.37
C THR A 50 0.63 10.28 3.77
N LEU A 51 1.84 10.57 3.28
CA LEU A 51 2.16 11.85 2.67
C LEU A 51 1.37 12.09 1.38
N SER A 52 1.26 11.07 0.52
CA SER A 52 0.47 11.14 -0.71
C SER A 52 -1.02 11.36 -0.47
N SER A 53 -1.60 10.74 0.56
CA SER A 53 -3.00 10.97 0.96
C SER A 53 -3.24 12.42 1.37
N ILE A 54 -2.34 13.00 2.13
CA ILE A 54 -2.42 14.41 2.56
C ILE A 54 -2.29 15.33 1.34
N CYS A 55 -1.27 15.12 0.51
CA CYS A 55 -1.04 15.94 -0.69
C CYS A 55 -2.18 15.81 -1.70
N ALA A 56 -2.74 14.60 -1.88
CA ALA A 56 -3.89 14.38 -2.77
C ALA A 56 -5.13 15.14 -2.27
N TYR A 57 -5.40 15.11 -0.96
CA TYR A 57 -6.49 15.88 -0.35
C TYR A 57 -6.31 17.39 -0.58
N LEU A 58 -5.11 17.92 -0.34
CA LEU A 58 -4.82 19.34 -0.56
C LEU A 58 -4.99 19.72 -2.03
N THR A 59 -4.49 18.89 -2.94
CA THR A 59 -4.59 19.12 -4.39
C THR A 59 -6.05 19.09 -4.85
N ASP A 60 -6.85 18.13 -4.37
CA ASP A 60 -8.26 18.05 -4.72
C ASP A 60 -9.03 19.27 -4.22
N HIS A 61 -8.86 19.61 -2.94
CA HIS A 61 -9.62 20.67 -2.29
C HIS A 61 -9.25 22.10 -2.75
N TYR A 62 -7.96 22.37 -2.99
CA TYR A 62 -7.48 23.71 -3.31
C TYR A 62 -7.29 23.97 -4.81
N ILE A 63 -7.12 22.91 -5.62
CA ILE A 63 -6.82 23.05 -7.05
C ILE A 63 -7.94 22.51 -7.91
N LEU A 64 -8.37 21.26 -7.71
CA LEU A 64 -9.32 20.62 -8.62
C LEU A 64 -10.75 21.14 -8.46
N ILE A 65 -11.23 21.29 -7.23
CA ILE A 65 -12.58 21.75 -6.95
C ILE A 65 -12.81 23.19 -7.45
N PRO A 66 -11.98 24.19 -7.12
CA PRO A 66 -12.21 25.56 -7.55
C PRO A 66 -12.03 25.77 -9.06
N LEU A 67 -11.20 24.94 -9.72
CA LEU A 67 -10.98 25.02 -11.16
C LEU A 67 -11.97 24.18 -11.99
N GLY A 68 -12.81 23.36 -11.35
CA GLY A 68 -13.79 22.50 -12.04
C GLY A 68 -13.17 21.40 -12.90
N LEU A 69 -11.91 21.01 -12.61
CA LEU A 69 -11.12 20.03 -13.38
C LEU A 69 -11.22 18.61 -12.81
N GLU A 70 -12.41 18.22 -12.34
CA GLU A 70 -12.61 16.91 -11.70
C GLU A 70 -12.29 15.72 -12.62
N TYR A 71 -12.42 15.87 -13.93
CA TYR A 71 -12.10 14.83 -14.92
C TYR A 71 -10.59 14.56 -15.05
N LEU A 72 -9.73 15.54 -14.69
CA LEU A 72 -8.27 15.39 -14.67
C LEU A 72 -7.73 14.88 -13.32
N ARG A 73 -8.59 14.53 -12.38
CA ARG A 73 -8.23 14.11 -11.02
C ARG A 73 -7.17 13.01 -10.99
N THR A 74 -7.36 11.98 -11.80
CA THR A 74 -6.43 10.84 -11.85
C THR A 74 -5.03 11.25 -12.31
N ILE A 75 -4.94 12.10 -13.33
CA ILE A 75 -3.66 12.58 -13.87
C ILE A 75 -2.96 13.48 -12.85
N ALA A 76 -3.71 14.37 -12.20
CA ALA A 76 -3.20 15.25 -11.16
C ALA A 76 -2.64 14.42 -9.98
N PHE A 77 -3.34 13.39 -9.54
CA PHE A 77 -2.88 12.52 -8.45
C PHE A 77 -1.63 11.73 -8.82
N ILE A 78 -1.54 11.20 -10.03
CA ILE A 78 -0.34 10.50 -10.50
C ILE A 78 0.87 11.46 -10.45
N LEU A 79 0.71 12.71 -10.89
CA LEU A 79 1.77 13.69 -10.86
C LEU A 79 2.19 14.06 -9.44
N VAL A 80 1.23 14.30 -8.55
CA VAL A 80 1.48 14.59 -7.13
C VAL A 80 2.20 13.42 -6.44
N ILE A 81 1.74 12.19 -6.68
CA ILE A 81 2.38 10.98 -6.13
C ILE A 81 3.82 10.85 -6.63
N ALA A 82 4.06 11.10 -7.93
CA ALA A 82 5.41 11.05 -8.48
C ALA A 82 6.36 12.05 -7.80
N VAL A 83 5.91 13.29 -7.56
CA VAL A 83 6.68 14.31 -6.85
C VAL A 83 6.97 13.91 -5.40
N VAL A 84 5.96 13.39 -4.69
CA VAL A 84 6.10 12.94 -3.30
C VAL A 84 7.09 11.77 -3.19
N VAL A 85 7.05 10.83 -4.13
CA VAL A 85 7.97 9.69 -4.14
C VAL A 85 9.39 10.13 -4.46
N GLN A 86 9.59 11.03 -5.42
CA GLN A 86 10.90 11.61 -5.72
C GLN A 86 11.49 12.33 -4.49
N PHE A 87 10.66 13.08 -3.78
CA PHE A 87 11.07 13.71 -2.53
C PHE A 87 11.46 12.66 -1.47
N THR A 88 10.67 11.62 -1.32
CA THR A 88 10.95 10.53 -0.37
C THR A 88 12.25 9.81 -0.73
N GLU A 89 12.51 9.58 -2.01
CA GLU A 89 13.74 8.97 -2.50
C GLU A 89 14.97 9.80 -2.11
N MET A 90 14.93 11.12 -2.29
CA MET A 90 16.00 12.02 -1.87
C MET A 90 16.22 11.97 -0.36
N VAL A 91 15.15 11.92 0.44
CA VAL A 91 15.22 11.84 1.90
C VAL A 91 15.84 10.51 2.34
N VAL A 92 15.41 9.39 1.78
CA VAL A 92 15.93 8.05 2.11
C VAL A 92 17.39 7.92 1.70
N HIS A 93 17.77 8.44 0.54
CA HIS A 93 19.16 8.44 0.08
C HIS A 93 20.10 9.17 1.05
N LYS A 94 19.63 10.29 1.64
CA LYS A 94 20.42 11.09 2.56
C LYS A 94 20.42 10.55 4.00
N SER A 95 19.29 9.96 4.45
CA SER A 95 19.10 9.50 5.84
C SER A 95 19.69 8.12 6.09
N SER A 96 19.61 7.21 5.12
CA SER A 96 19.99 5.81 5.33
C SER A 96 20.49 5.17 4.03
N PRO A 97 21.81 5.34 3.72
CA PRO A 97 22.40 4.79 2.50
C PRO A 97 22.34 3.25 2.44
N VAL A 98 22.33 2.57 3.59
CA VAL A 98 22.19 1.10 3.65
C VAL A 98 20.78 0.69 3.21
N LEU A 99 19.76 1.39 3.67
CA LEU A 99 18.38 1.15 3.28
C LEU A 99 18.17 1.49 1.79
N TYR A 100 18.82 2.54 1.31
CA TYR A 100 18.79 2.90 -0.12
C TYR A 100 19.41 1.82 -1.00
N GLN A 101 20.53 1.22 -0.61
CA GLN A 101 21.15 0.12 -1.35
C GLN A 101 20.28 -1.14 -1.38
N ALA A 102 19.57 -1.43 -0.28
CA ALA A 102 18.65 -2.57 -0.20
C ALA A 102 17.35 -2.33 -0.99
N LEU A 103 16.84 -1.10 -1.00
CA LEU A 103 15.57 -0.71 -1.62
C LEU A 103 15.73 -0.06 -3.00
N GLY A 104 16.95 0.33 -3.40
CA GLY A 104 17.19 1.18 -4.57
C GLY A 104 16.59 0.66 -5.89
N ILE A 105 16.63 -0.68 -6.09
CA ILE A 105 16.01 -1.33 -7.26
C ILE A 105 14.46 -1.33 -7.16
N TYR A 106 13.92 -1.26 -5.95
CA TYR A 106 12.48 -1.35 -5.68
C TYR A 106 11.79 0.01 -5.48
N LEU A 107 12.55 1.11 -5.41
CA LEU A 107 11.99 2.47 -5.29
C LEU A 107 11.05 2.84 -6.46
N PRO A 108 11.36 2.54 -7.72
CA PRO A 108 10.43 2.73 -8.82
C PRO A 108 9.11 1.97 -8.66
N LEU A 109 9.12 0.83 -7.96
CA LEU A 109 7.91 0.07 -7.65
C LEU A 109 6.98 0.77 -6.65
N ILE A 110 7.50 1.70 -5.83
CA ILE A 110 6.68 2.54 -4.96
C ILE A 110 5.99 3.63 -5.78
N THR A 111 6.69 4.24 -6.74
CA THR A 111 6.14 5.30 -7.61
C THR A 111 4.98 4.78 -8.47
N THR A 112 5.14 3.58 -9.03
CA THR A 112 4.13 2.94 -9.89
C THR A 112 3.14 2.07 -9.11
N ASN A 113 3.11 2.19 -7.78
CA ASN A 113 2.27 1.37 -6.94
C ASN A 113 0.79 1.76 -7.06
N CYS A 114 -0.01 0.87 -7.64
CA CYS A 114 -1.44 1.07 -7.80
C CYS A 114 -2.19 1.22 -6.46
N ALA A 115 -1.65 0.71 -5.34
CA ALA A 115 -2.25 0.89 -4.02
C ALA A 115 -2.20 2.36 -3.55
N VAL A 116 -1.12 3.09 -3.88
CA VAL A 116 -0.97 4.51 -3.52
C VAL A 116 -2.00 5.35 -4.27
N LEU A 117 -2.14 5.13 -5.57
CA LEU A 117 -3.13 5.83 -6.40
C LEU A 117 -4.56 5.51 -5.96
N ALA A 118 -4.85 4.24 -5.69
CA ALA A 118 -6.18 3.82 -5.24
C ALA A 118 -6.54 4.40 -3.87
N ALA A 119 -5.59 4.45 -2.93
CA ALA A 119 -5.81 5.08 -1.63
C ALA A 119 -6.16 6.56 -1.78
N ALA A 120 -5.46 7.30 -2.66
CA ALA A 120 -5.75 8.70 -2.94
C ALA A 120 -7.15 8.88 -3.55
N LEU A 121 -7.51 8.08 -4.57
CA LEU A 121 -8.82 8.15 -5.23
C LEU A 121 -9.98 7.80 -4.29
N LEU A 122 -9.84 6.71 -3.52
CA LEU A 122 -10.88 6.27 -2.59
C LEU A 122 -11.07 7.25 -1.42
N ASN A 123 -9.99 7.87 -0.98
CA ASN A 123 -10.02 8.89 0.06
C ASN A 123 -10.87 10.09 -0.34
N VAL A 124 -10.69 10.57 -1.57
CA VAL A 124 -11.47 11.69 -2.12
C VAL A 124 -12.92 11.28 -2.40
N GLN A 125 -13.16 10.06 -2.90
CA GLN A 125 -14.52 9.54 -3.12
C GLN A 125 -15.33 9.45 -1.81
N ALA A 126 -14.67 9.08 -0.72
CA ALA A 126 -15.27 9.01 0.60
C ALA A 126 -15.50 10.39 1.24
N ARG A 127 -15.06 11.48 0.61
CA ARG A 127 -15.17 12.86 1.12
C ARG A 127 -14.66 13.03 2.55
N HIS A 128 -13.57 12.36 2.88
CA HIS A 128 -12.96 12.48 4.19
C HIS A 128 -12.42 13.89 4.43
N GLY A 129 -12.54 14.39 5.67
CA GLY A 129 -11.87 15.61 6.10
C GLY A 129 -10.35 15.41 6.19
N PHE A 130 -9.58 16.48 6.37
CA PHE A 130 -8.11 16.46 6.40
C PHE A 130 -7.53 15.39 7.36
N ILE A 131 -8.01 15.35 8.60
CA ILE A 131 -7.53 14.41 9.62
C ILE A 131 -7.93 12.98 9.25
N ALA A 132 -9.17 12.76 8.80
CA ALA A 132 -9.64 11.45 8.37
C ALA A 132 -8.87 10.94 7.14
N SER A 133 -8.49 11.82 6.22
CA SER A 133 -7.65 11.51 5.06
C SER A 133 -6.26 11.02 5.45
N ALA A 134 -5.62 11.69 6.40
CA ALA A 134 -4.31 11.28 6.90
C ALA A 134 -4.37 9.92 7.62
N LEU A 135 -5.37 9.73 8.48
CA LEU A 135 -5.60 8.47 9.20
C LEU A 135 -5.94 7.31 8.26
N TYR A 136 -6.72 7.57 7.22
CA TYR A 136 -7.07 6.59 6.21
C TYR A 136 -5.83 6.14 5.41
N GLY A 137 -5.00 7.09 4.97
CA GLY A 137 -3.72 6.79 4.30
C GLY A 137 -2.77 6.00 5.20
N PHE A 138 -2.64 6.39 6.46
CA PHE A 138 -1.83 5.68 7.44
C PHE A 138 -2.36 4.26 7.72
N GLY A 139 -3.66 4.10 7.95
CA GLY A 139 -4.29 2.80 8.17
C GLY A 139 -4.12 1.85 6.98
N ALA A 140 -4.33 2.36 5.76
CA ALA A 140 -4.11 1.61 4.52
C ALA A 140 -2.66 1.14 4.39
N ALA A 141 -1.71 2.00 4.74
CA ALA A 141 -0.29 1.71 4.67
C ALA A 141 0.16 0.66 5.71
N VAL A 142 -0.33 0.77 6.93
CA VAL A 142 -0.08 -0.23 7.99
C VAL A 142 -0.68 -1.57 7.58
N GLY A 143 -1.90 -1.59 7.04
CA GLY A 143 -2.54 -2.80 6.51
C GLY A 143 -1.74 -3.44 5.37
N PHE A 144 -1.23 -2.63 4.44
CA PHE A 144 -0.35 -3.08 3.36
C PHE A 144 0.93 -3.71 3.91
N SER A 145 1.60 -3.03 4.84
CA SER A 145 2.85 -3.48 5.44
C SER A 145 2.68 -4.78 6.22
N LEU A 146 1.58 -4.90 7.00
CA LEU A 146 1.26 -6.10 7.75
C LEU A 146 1.09 -7.31 6.83
N VAL A 147 0.30 -7.17 5.76
CA VAL A 147 0.08 -8.25 4.79
C VAL A 147 1.37 -8.62 4.07
N MET A 148 2.21 -7.63 3.73
CA MET A 148 3.49 -7.87 3.08
C MET A 148 4.45 -8.67 3.97
N VAL A 149 4.54 -8.34 5.26
CA VAL A 149 5.37 -9.07 6.24
C VAL A 149 4.86 -10.49 6.46
N LEU A 150 3.54 -10.66 6.64
CA LEU A 150 2.94 -12.00 6.78
C LEU A 150 3.20 -12.87 5.54
N PHE A 151 3.06 -12.29 4.36
CA PHE A 151 3.32 -13.01 3.12
C PHE A 151 4.79 -13.37 2.94
N ALA A 152 5.72 -12.47 3.29
CA ALA A 152 7.16 -12.75 3.25
C ALA A 152 7.51 -13.91 4.18
N ALA A 153 6.97 -13.93 5.39
CA ALA A 153 7.18 -15.01 6.35
C ALA A 153 6.64 -16.37 5.85
N MET A 154 5.45 -16.37 5.21
CA MET A 154 4.92 -17.57 4.59
C MET A 154 5.76 -18.04 3.41
N ARG A 155 6.25 -17.12 2.59
CA ARG A 155 7.07 -17.43 1.43
C ARG A 155 8.42 -18.05 1.83
N GLU A 156 9.07 -17.57 2.88
CA GLU A 156 10.29 -18.18 3.41
C GLU A 156 10.06 -19.65 3.81
N ARG A 157 8.92 -19.96 4.43
CA ARG A 157 8.55 -21.33 4.78
C ARG A 157 8.26 -22.21 3.56
N ILE A 158 7.59 -21.66 2.54
CA ILE A 158 7.28 -22.39 1.30
C ILE A 158 8.55 -22.72 0.52
N VAL A 159 9.54 -21.82 0.50
CA VAL A 159 10.84 -22.08 -0.15
C VAL A 159 11.60 -23.22 0.50
N ALA A 160 11.43 -23.41 1.81
CA ALA A 160 12.02 -24.53 2.57
C ALA A 160 11.25 -25.85 2.42
N ALA A 161 10.04 -25.83 1.86
CA ALA A 161 9.20 -27.01 1.65
C ALA A 161 9.49 -27.67 0.29
N ASP A 162 9.27 -28.99 0.19
CA ASP A 162 9.36 -29.74 -1.05
C ASP A 162 8.16 -29.47 -1.96
N VAL A 163 8.28 -28.40 -2.76
CA VAL A 163 7.25 -28.05 -3.76
C VAL A 163 7.56 -28.74 -5.09
N PRO A 164 6.57 -29.40 -5.74
CA PRO A 164 6.74 -30.00 -7.06
C PRO A 164 7.27 -28.97 -8.08
N ALA A 165 8.17 -29.40 -8.97
CA ALA A 165 8.87 -28.53 -9.92
C ALA A 165 7.95 -27.65 -10.77
N HIS A 166 6.76 -28.12 -11.12
CA HIS A 166 5.78 -27.39 -11.91
C HIS A 166 5.12 -26.20 -11.19
N PHE A 167 5.10 -26.20 -9.86
CA PHE A 167 4.52 -25.15 -9.04
C PHE A 167 5.58 -24.20 -8.44
N ARG A 168 6.86 -24.49 -8.63
CA ARG A 168 7.94 -23.64 -8.12
C ARG A 168 7.93 -22.27 -8.80
N GLY A 169 8.02 -21.21 -8.00
CA GLY A 169 8.15 -19.84 -8.48
C GLY A 169 6.87 -19.00 -8.34
N PRO A 170 6.47 -18.23 -9.38
CA PRO A 170 5.32 -17.32 -9.30
C PRO A 170 3.98 -18.02 -9.06
N ALA A 171 3.83 -19.27 -9.52
CA ALA A 171 2.57 -20.01 -9.40
C ALA A 171 2.18 -20.26 -7.93
N ILE A 172 3.08 -20.81 -7.12
CA ILE A 172 2.82 -21.06 -5.70
C ILE A 172 2.60 -19.75 -4.92
N THR A 173 3.29 -18.69 -5.34
CA THR A 173 3.17 -17.36 -4.74
C THR A 173 1.77 -16.79 -4.95
N LEU A 174 1.20 -16.91 -6.15
CA LEU A 174 -0.17 -16.47 -6.46
C LEU A 174 -1.22 -17.32 -5.76
N ILE A 175 -1.02 -18.64 -5.70
CA ILE A 175 -1.93 -19.53 -4.96
C ILE A 175 -1.96 -19.18 -3.49
N THR A 176 -0.80 -18.94 -2.88
CA THR A 176 -0.69 -18.54 -1.47
C THR A 176 -1.36 -17.18 -1.23
N ALA A 177 -1.17 -16.20 -2.13
CA ALA A 177 -1.83 -14.91 -2.06
C ALA A 177 -3.36 -15.05 -2.16
N GLY A 178 -3.85 -15.91 -3.05
CA GLY A 178 -5.28 -16.21 -3.19
C GLY A 178 -5.89 -16.84 -1.94
N LEU A 179 -5.21 -17.85 -1.35
CA LEU A 179 -5.65 -18.48 -0.10
C LEU A 179 -5.66 -17.49 1.07
N MET A 180 -4.66 -16.62 1.14
CA MET A 180 -4.59 -15.57 2.16
C MET A 180 -5.72 -14.55 1.98
N SER A 181 -6.05 -14.19 0.74
CA SER A 181 -7.19 -13.32 0.42
C SER A 181 -8.52 -13.95 0.88
N LEU A 182 -8.74 -15.23 0.62
CA LEU A 182 -9.93 -15.95 1.08
C LEU A 182 -10.04 -15.98 2.61
N ALA A 183 -8.92 -16.20 3.31
CA ALA A 183 -8.88 -16.17 4.76
C ALA A 183 -9.26 -14.78 5.32
N PHE A 184 -8.75 -13.71 4.71
CA PHE A 184 -9.07 -12.34 5.12
C PHE A 184 -10.49 -11.90 4.74
N MET A 185 -11.09 -12.45 3.68
CA MET A 185 -12.50 -12.21 3.36
C MET A 185 -13.44 -12.69 4.46
N GLY A 186 -13.05 -13.68 5.26
CA GLY A 186 -13.79 -14.10 6.45
C GLY A 186 -13.97 -13.00 7.49
N PHE A 187 -13.00 -12.07 7.59
CA PHE A 187 -13.10 -10.92 8.49
C PHE A 187 -14.05 -9.83 7.99
N SER A 188 -14.36 -9.79 6.69
CA SER A 188 -15.25 -8.78 6.12
C SER A 188 -16.70 -8.89 6.61
N GLY A 189 -17.10 -10.08 7.10
CA GLY A 189 -18.40 -10.31 7.71
C GLY A 189 -18.56 -9.72 9.13
N LEU A 190 -17.45 -9.44 9.81
CA LEU A 190 -17.47 -8.98 11.21
C LEU A 190 -17.85 -7.49 11.36
N VAL A 191 -17.68 -6.69 10.32
CA VAL A 191 -17.93 -5.23 10.34
C VAL A 191 -19.29 -4.85 9.75
N ARG A 192 -20.01 -5.82 9.19
CA ARG A 192 -21.37 -5.61 8.66
C ARG A 192 -22.49 -5.94 9.67
N GLY A 193 -22.14 -6.20 10.91
CA GLY A 193 -23.09 -6.41 12.01
C GLY A 193 -23.44 -5.11 12.73
#